data_5759f7755fde3fce80a09cb04ef5ce9b
#
_entry.id   5759f7755fde3fce80a09cb04ef5ce9b
#
_cell.length_a   1.000
_cell.length_b   1.000
_cell.length_c   1.000
_cell.angle_alpha   90.00
_cell.angle_beta   90.00
_cell.angle_gamma   90.00
#
_symmetry.space_group_name_H-M   'P 1'
#
loop_
_entity.id
_entity.type
_entity.pdbx_description
1 polymer ?
#
loop_
_entity_poly.entity_id
_entity_poly.type
_entity_poly.pdbx_seq_one_letter_code
_entity_poly.pdbx_strand_id
1 'polypeptide(L)' 'RIRNFQPPVSGELIMETFDLGPCSEIGTIKAHIKEAILEGTIENSYAEAVSEMLKLGKELGLTVARIPHLDK' A
#
# COMPACT_ATOMS: atom_id res chain seq x y z
N ARG A 1 20.06 8.65 4.71
CA ARG A 1 19.75 7.44 5.24
C ARG A 1 18.48 7.43 6.06
N ILE A 2 17.64 6.49 5.81
CA ILE A 2 16.33 6.42 6.44
C ILE A 2 16.35 5.35 7.52
N ARG A 3 16.07 5.73 8.76
CA ARG A 3 16.10 4.80 9.83
C ARG A 3 14.71 4.37 10.27
N ASN A 4 13.83 5.33 10.42
CA ASN A 4 12.48 5.03 10.87
C ASN A 4 11.50 5.19 9.73
N PHE A 5 11.89 4.70 8.58
CA PHE A 5 11.06 4.84 7.40
C PHE A 5 9.76 4.04 7.56
N GLN A 6 8.66 4.69 7.29
CA GLN A 6 7.37 4.03 7.26
C GLN A 6 6.64 4.42 6.00
N PRO A 7 6.11 3.44 5.28
CA PRO A 7 5.34 3.77 4.07
C PRO A 7 4.12 4.62 4.44
N PRO A 8 3.64 5.44 3.52
CA PRO A 8 2.45 6.25 3.79
C PRO A 8 1.19 5.41 4.02
N VAL A 9 1.18 4.16 3.57
CA VAL A 9 0.04 3.29 3.81
C VAL A 9 0.43 2.25 4.83
N SER A 10 -0.49 1.93 5.73
CA SER A 10 -0.25 0.95 6.77
C SER A 10 -0.91 -0.36 6.40
N GLY A 11 -0.55 -1.42 7.13
CA GLY A 11 -1.21 -2.70 6.93
C GLY A 11 -2.69 -2.63 7.21
N GLU A 12 -3.07 -1.82 8.19
CA GLU A 12 -4.48 -1.65 8.52
C GLU A 12 -5.23 -1.03 7.34
N LEU A 13 -4.63 -0.05 6.70
CA LEU A 13 -5.27 0.58 5.57
C LEU A 13 -5.45 -0.42 4.43
N ILE A 14 -4.46 -1.24 4.21
CA ILE A 14 -4.55 -2.26 3.16
C ILE A 14 -5.67 -3.24 3.48
N MET A 15 -5.75 -3.67 4.73
CA MET A 15 -6.78 -4.60 5.13
C MET A 15 -8.17 -4.02 4.94
N GLU A 16 -8.34 -2.75 5.28
CA GLU A 16 -9.63 -2.10 5.12
C GLU A 16 -9.99 -1.92 3.65
N THR A 17 -9.00 -1.56 2.85
CA THR A 17 -9.25 -1.32 1.44
C THR A 17 -9.78 -2.56 0.74
N PHE A 18 -9.21 -3.71 1.06
CA PHE A 18 -9.58 -4.96 0.39
C PHE A 18 -10.45 -5.85 1.25
N ASP A 19 -10.86 -5.35 2.42
CA ASP A 19 -11.72 -6.11 3.34
C ASP A 19 -11.10 -7.45 3.67
N LEU A 20 -9.84 -7.41 4.06
CA LEU A 20 -9.09 -8.60 4.41
C LEU A 20 -8.67 -8.56 5.87
N GLY A 21 -8.48 -9.74 6.42
CA GLY A 21 -7.83 -9.84 7.72
C GLY A 21 -6.33 -9.93 7.51
N PRO A 22 -5.59 -10.12 8.60
CA PRO A 22 -4.15 -10.30 8.50
C PRO A 22 -3.82 -11.52 7.64
N CYS A 23 -3.03 -11.32 6.62
CA CYS A 23 -2.66 -12.41 5.73
C CYS A 23 -1.39 -12.03 4.99
N SER A 24 -0.85 -12.98 4.23
CA SER A 24 0.42 -12.76 3.56
C SER A 24 0.32 -11.69 2.48
N GLU A 25 -0.85 -11.53 1.86
CA GLU A 25 -1.01 -10.51 0.84
C GLU A 25 -0.77 -9.11 1.41
N ILE A 26 -1.18 -8.89 2.65
CA ILE A 26 -0.96 -7.59 3.28
C ILE A 26 0.53 -7.30 3.36
N GLY A 27 1.31 -8.27 3.80
CA GLY A 27 2.74 -8.09 3.89
C GLY A 27 3.38 -7.91 2.53
N THR A 28 2.91 -8.65 1.53
CA THR A 28 3.43 -8.54 0.18
C THR A 28 3.23 -7.14 -0.38
N ILE A 29 2.02 -6.61 -0.23
CA ILE A 29 1.71 -5.28 -0.74
C ILE A 29 2.54 -4.23 -0.02
N LYS A 30 2.60 -4.34 1.30
CA LYS A 30 3.33 -3.37 2.10
C LYS A 30 4.81 -3.36 1.73
N ALA A 31 5.40 -4.54 1.59
CA ALA A 31 6.81 -4.64 1.24
C ALA A 31 7.08 -4.07 -0.15
N HIS A 32 6.18 -4.33 -1.08
CA HIS A 32 6.35 -3.81 -2.43
C HIS A 32 6.31 -2.29 -2.46
N ILE A 33 5.37 -1.71 -1.72
CA ILE A 33 5.26 -0.25 -1.69
C ILE A 33 6.52 0.35 -1.07
N LYS A 34 7.00 -0.25 0.01
CA LYS A 34 8.21 0.22 0.64
C LYS A 34 9.37 0.21 -0.33
N GLU A 35 9.54 -0.90 -1.05
CA GLU A 35 10.64 -1.01 -1.99
C GLU A 35 10.50 -0.04 -3.15
N ALA A 36 9.29 0.16 -3.62
CA ALA A 36 9.07 1.07 -4.73
C ALA A 36 9.48 2.50 -4.33
N ILE A 37 9.17 2.88 -3.10
CA ILE A 37 9.56 4.20 -2.62
C ILE A 37 11.07 4.30 -2.47
N LEU A 38 11.69 3.27 -1.92
CA LEU A 38 13.12 3.27 -1.71
C LEU A 38 13.88 3.30 -3.03
N GLU A 39 13.33 2.65 -4.05
CA GLU A 39 13.98 2.62 -5.34
C GLU A 39 13.64 3.83 -6.19
N GLY A 40 12.72 4.65 -5.73
CA GLY A 40 12.35 5.84 -6.47
C GLY A 40 11.34 5.60 -7.58
N THR A 41 10.74 4.42 -7.61
CA THR A 41 9.73 4.13 -8.61
C THR A 41 8.49 4.96 -8.40
N ILE A 42 8.12 5.17 -7.15
CA ILE A 42 7.02 6.04 -6.79
C ILE A 42 7.51 7.00 -5.72
N GLU A 43 6.79 8.07 -5.53
CA GLU A 43 7.17 9.05 -4.53
C GLU A 43 6.66 8.62 -3.16
N ASN A 44 7.34 9.12 -2.13
CA ASN A 44 6.92 8.85 -0.76
C ASN A 44 5.77 9.77 -0.40
N SER A 45 4.61 9.50 -0.96
CA SER A 45 3.41 10.29 -0.71
C SER A 45 2.23 9.35 -0.59
N TYR A 46 1.23 9.83 0.12
CA TYR A 46 0.04 9.02 0.36
C TYR A 46 -0.66 8.65 -0.96
N ALA A 47 -0.82 9.65 -1.83
CA ALA A 47 -1.52 9.41 -3.09
C ALA A 47 -0.82 8.37 -3.95
N GLU A 48 0.50 8.49 -4.05
CA GLU A 48 1.26 7.53 -4.86
C GLU A 48 1.21 6.14 -4.26
N ALA A 49 1.33 6.06 -2.93
CA ALA A 49 1.34 4.77 -2.27
C ALA A 49 -0.03 4.09 -2.38
N VAL A 50 -1.10 4.85 -2.26
CA VAL A 50 -2.43 4.28 -2.39
C VAL A 50 -2.66 3.79 -3.82
N SER A 51 -2.22 4.56 -4.80
CA SER A 51 -2.35 4.15 -6.18
C SER A 51 -1.63 2.84 -6.43
N GLU A 52 -0.41 2.72 -5.92
CA GLU A 52 0.36 1.49 -6.07
C GLU A 52 -0.32 0.33 -5.34
N MET A 53 -0.86 0.61 -4.15
CA MET A 53 -1.55 -0.41 -3.38
C MET A 53 -2.74 -0.98 -4.15
N LEU A 54 -3.54 -0.11 -4.76
CA LEU A 54 -4.70 -0.56 -5.50
C LEU A 54 -4.28 -1.38 -6.71
N LYS A 55 -3.23 -0.95 -7.37
CA LYS A 55 -2.72 -1.66 -8.53
C LYS A 55 -2.25 -3.07 -8.16
N LEU A 56 -1.51 -3.16 -7.07
CA LEU A 56 -1.01 -4.45 -6.61
C LEU A 56 -2.13 -5.38 -6.19
N GLY A 57 -3.12 -4.85 -5.49
CA GLY A 57 -4.23 -5.67 -5.05
C GLY A 57 -4.94 -6.27 -6.24
N LYS A 58 -5.10 -5.48 -7.30
CA LYS A 58 -5.74 -5.97 -8.49
C LYS A 58 -4.93 -7.10 -9.14
N GLU A 59 -3.61 -6.93 -9.16
CA GLU A 59 -2.75 -7.96 -9.73
C GLU A 59 -2.80 -9.25 -8.92
N LEU A 60 -3.02 -9.13 -7.62
CA LEU A 60 -3.12 -10.29 -6.76
C LEU A 60 -4.52 -10.90 -6.75
N GLY A 61 -5.44 -10.32 -7.49
CA GLY A 61 -6.78 -10.85 -7.55
C GLY A 61 -7.68 -10.39 -6.43
N LEU A 62 -7.28 -9.34 -5.73
CA LEU A 62 -8.09 -8.82 -4.63
C LEU A 62 -9.13 -7.86 -5.15
N THR A 63 -10.21 -7.73 -4.39
CA THR A 63 -11.30 -6.85 -4.75
C THR A 63 -11.29 -5.63 -3.83
N VAL A 64 -11.34 -4.44 -4.42
CA VAL A 64 -11.37 -3.20 -3.66
C VAL A 64 -12.74 -3.06 -3.02
N ALA A 65 -12.77 -3.10 -1.69
CA ALA A 65 -14.02 -2.94 -0.95
C ALA A 65 -14.24 -1.50 -0.56
N ARG A 66 -13.17 -0.72 -0.46
CA ARG A 66 -13.27 0.65 -0.01
C ARG A 66 -12.09 1.43 -0.56
N ILE A 67 -12.37 2.64 -1.06
CA ILE A 67 -11.32 3.49 -1.59
C ILE A 67 -10.86 4.44 -0.49
N PRO A 68 -9.57 4.44 -0.12
CA PRO A 68 -9.10 5.35 0.90
C PRO A 68 -9.20 6.80 0.43
N HIS A 69 -9.29 7.69 1.40
CA HIS A 69 -9.29 9.11 1.09
C HIS A 69 -7.94 9.54 0.57
N LEU A 70 -7.95 10.29 -0.51
CA LEU A 70 -6.71 10.78 -1.09
C LEU A 70 -6.47 12.24 -0.84
N ASP A 71 -7.50 12.97 -0.53
CA ASP A 71 -7.35 14.39 -0.31
C ASP A 71 -7.29 14.64 1.17
N LYS A 72 -6.16 14.71 1.65
CA LYS A 72 -6.05 14.90 3.07
C LYS A 72 -5.59 16.24 3.46
#